data_0e2e45e6807ce95591e79ab786ed9995
#
_entry.id   0e2e45e6807ce95591e79ab786ed9995
#
_cell.length_a   1.000
_cell.length_b   1.000
_cell.length_c   1.000
_cell.angle_alpha   90.00
_cell.angle_beta   90.00
_cell.angle_gamma   90.00
#
_symmetry.space_group_name_H-M   'P 1'
#
loop_
_entity.id
_entity.type
_entity.pdbx_description
1 polymer ?
#
loop_
_entity_poly.entity_id
_entity_poly.type
_entity_poly.pdbx_seq_one_letter_code
_entity_poly.pdbx_strand_id
1 'polypeptide(L)'
;MSVELLHYTRGKYVENIHRGDAVCVGVDGNIIDKVGNAHLPMFWRSAAKPFQLLQFVKLGGVEKYNLTQQELAILASSHSGEDIHVETVKSILHKLGLTEEVLNCGSARPMSGKAFKELVKNNLKPSALHNPCSGKHSAIIALCQFLNIPVEDYIKPDHEAQKIIHQIVAMSAGIPEDELDIGIDGCGVPVFYLPLDKMAYAYARLMNAEEGNWGEYTEAAIKIRDAMCAYPQMVSGTGRIDKAVAEVTNGRVLAKIGADAVYCLASRELKSGMAFKIEDGSYAAVTPMVIAMLKHFNYINEEEYNKLLSMYPPVLKNHRGDIIGEIKAVF
;
A
#
# COMPACT_ATOMS: atom_id res chain seq x y z
N MET A 1 -14.96 -20.62 0.69
CA MET A 1 -13.61 -21.03 0.25
C MET A 1 -13.18 -20.09 -0.86
N SER A 2 -11.91 -19.65 -0.82
CA SER A 2 -11.34 -18.81 -1.89
C SER A 2 -11.37 -19.54 -3.24
N VAL A 3 -11.53 -18.78 -4.32
CA VAL A 3 -11.61 -19.32 -5.67
C VAL A 3 -10.25 -19.35 -6.36
N GLU A 4 -10.11 -20.11 -7.44
CA GLU A 4 -8.90 -20.09 -8.25
C GLU A 4 -8.81 -18.77 -9.00
N LEU A 5 -7.64 -18.10 -8.89
CA LEU A 5 -7.40 -16.79 -9.48
C LEU A 5 -6.37 -16.87 -10.60
N LEU A 6 -5.25 -17.54 -10.36
CA LEU A 6 -4.15 -17.64 -11.30
C LEU A 6 -3.69 -19.08 -11.44
N HIS A 7 -3.49 -19.51 -12.69
CA HIS A 7 -2.79 -20.74 -13.04
C HIS A 7 -1.41 -20.42 -13.59
N TYR A 8 -0.40 -21.06 -13.03
CA TYR A 8 0.96 -21.07 -13.55
C TYR A 8 1.15 -22.39 -14.28
N THR A 9 1.50 -22.34 -15.56
CA THR A 9 1.63 -23.56 -16.38
C THR A 9 3.08 -23.93 -16.61
N ARG A 10 3.33 -25.22 -16.87
CA ARG A 10 4.55 -25.71 -17.48
C ARG A 10 4.20 -26.46 -18.75
N GLY A 11 4.55 -25.88 -19.90
CA GLY A 11 3.97 -26.30 -21.17
C GLY A 11 2.43 -26.24 -21.11
N LYS A 12 1.75 -27.34 -21.38
CA LYS A 12 0.29 -27.43 -21.38
C LYS A 12 -0.35 -27.75 -20.01
N TYR A 13 0.45 -28.03 -18.98
CA TYR A 13 -0.07 -28.47 -17.69
C TYR A 13 -0.06 -27.35 -16.66
N VAL A 14 -1.08 -27.29 -15.81
CA VAL A 14 -1.10 -26.42 -14.64
C VAL A 14 -0.13 -26.99 -13.60
N GLU A 15 0.85 -26.19 -13.18
CA GLU A 15 1.86 -26.57 -12.20
C GLU A 15 1.54 -25.97 -10.82
N ASN A 16 1.11 -24.70 -10.76
CA ASN A 16 0.70 -24.03 -9.52
C ASN A 16 -0.64 -23.32 -9.70
N ILE A 17 -1.43 -23.29 -8.63
CA ILE A 17 -2.70 -22.59 -8.54
C ILE A 17 -2.63 -21.61 -7.37
N HIS A 18 -2.89 -20.34 -7.64
CA HIS A 18 -3.09 -19.33 -6.60
C HIS A 18 -4.57 -19.05 -6.45
N ARG A 19 -5.08 -19.22 -5.22
CA ARG A 19 -6.48 -18.95 -4.84
C ARG A 19 -6.58 -17.62 -4.12
N GLY A 20 -7.76 -17.06 -4.06
CA GLY A 20 -8.00 -15.83 -3.32
C GLY A 20 -9.38 -15.26 -3.56
N ASP A 21 -9.55 -14.01 -3.15
CA ASP A 21 -10.80 -13.29 -3.20
C ASP A 21 -10.54 -11.83 -3.60
N ALA A 22 -11.48 -11.24 -4.34
CA ALA A 22 -11.40 -9.85 -4.76
C ALA A 22 -12.81 -9.21 -4.74
N VAL A 23 -12.83 -7.90 -4.53
CA VAL A 23 -14.06 -7.12 -4.53
C VAL A 23 -13.82 -5.72 -5.08
N CYS A 24 -14.79 -5.20 -5.82
CA CYS A 24 -14.88 -3.81 -6.27
C CYS A 24 -16.09 -3.15 -5.60
N VAL A 25 -15.86 -1.98 -4.98
CA VAL A 25 -16.87 -1.24 -4.20
C VAL A 25 -16.92 0.19 -4.68
N GLY A 26 -18.12 0.73 -4.86
CA GLY A 26 -18.35 2.13 -5.20
C GLY A 26 -18.06 3.09 -4.04
N VAL A 27 -17.89 4.38 -4.35
CA VAL A 27 -17.75 5.43 -3.34
C VAL A 27 -18.99 5.56 -2.42
N ASP A 28 -20.13 5.03 -2.86
CA ASP A 28 -21.39 4.93 -2.10
C ASP A 28 -21.43 3.72 -1.15
N GLY A 29 -20.40 2.87 -1.16
CA GLY A 29 -20.29 1.67 -0.33
C GLY A 29 -20.93 0.42 -0.91
N ASN A 30 -21.55 0.48 -2.08
CA ASN A 30 -22.17 -0.66 -2.73
C ASN A 30 -21.12 -1.54 -3.42
N ILE A 31 -21.26 -2.86 -3.28
CA ILE A 31 -20.44 -3.81 -4.05
C ILE A 31 -20.88 -3.75 -5.51
N ILE A 32 -19.93 -3.41 -6.40
CA ILE A 32 -20.13 -3.36 -7.84
C ILE A 32 -19.96 -4.75 -8.43
N ASP A 33 -18.89 -5.45 -8.02
CA ASP A 33 -18.56 -6.79 -8.53
C ASP A 33 -17.61 -7.50 -7.57
N LYS A 34 -17.49 -8.81 -7.67
CA LYS A 34 -16.62 -9.63 -6.81
C LYS A 34 -16.17 -10.91 -7.48
N VAL A 35 -15.02 -11.39 -7.02
CA VAL A 35 -14.51 -12.73 -7.33
C VAL A 35 -14.28 -13.44 -5.98
N GLY A 36 -15.04 -14.50 -5.71
CA GLY A 36 -15.01 -15.20 -4.42
C GLY A 36 -15.79 -14.49 -3.31
N ASN A 37 -15.23 -14.44 -2.10
CA ASN A 37 -15.88 -13.88 -0.91
C ASN A 37 -15.50 -12.41 -0.69
N ALA A 38 -16.39 -11.49 -1.02
CA ALA A 38 -16.19 -10.05 -0.82
C ALA A 38 -15.97 -9.65 0.65
N HIS A 39 -16.57 -10.38 1.58
CA HIS A 39 -16.53 -10.08 3.02
C HIS A 39 -15.48 -10.89 3.78
N LEU A 40 -14.48 -11.47 3.08
CA LEU A 40 -13.42 -12.22 3.74
C LEU A 40 -12.62 -11.29 4.67
N PRO A 41 -12.62 -11.53 6.00
CA PRO A 41 -11.86 -10.70 6.91
C PRO A 41 -10.38 -11.09 6.89
N MET A 42 -9.49 -10.09 6.93
CA MET A 42 -8.04 -10.29 6.91
C MET A 42 -7.28 -9.07 7.40
N PHE A 43 -5.99 -9.21 7.61
CA PHE A 43 -5.12 -8.08 7.93
C PHE A 43 -4.88 -7.18 6.70
N TRP A 44 -5.18 -5.89 6.86
CA TRP A 44 -4.98 -4.87 5.81
C TRP A 44 -3.51 -4.61 5.48
N ARG A 45 -2.65 -4.85 6.46
CA ARG A 45 -1.22 -4.69 6.36
C ARG A 45 -0.84 -3.27 5.88
N SER A 46 0.21 -3.16 5.07
CA SER A 46 0.71 -1.86 4.58
C SER A 46 -0.25 -1.11 3.64
N ALA A 47 -1.35 -1.71 3.21
CA ALA A 47 -2.37 -0.98 2.45
C ALA A 47 -3.20 -0.03 3.34
N ALA A 48 -3.15 -0.16 4.68
CA ALA A 48 -3.78 0.78 5.61
C ALA A 48 -3.02 2.11 5.78
N LYS A 49 -1.77 2.21 5.35
CA LYS A 49 -0.89 3.34 5.66
C LYS A 49 -1.43 4.73 5.27
N PRO A 50 -2.09 4.94 4.12
CA PRO A 50 -2.66 6.24 3.79
C PRO A 50 -3.63 6.77 4.85
N PHE A 51 -4.42 5.87 5.44
CA PHE A 51 -5.43 6.21 6.44
C PHE A 51 -4.84 6.53 7.81
N GLN A 52 -3.69 5.94 8.13
CA GLN A 52 -2.94 6.22 9.37
C GLN A 52 -2.40 7.66 9.43
N LEU A 53 -2.34 8.37 8.29
CA LEU A 53 -1.84 9.75 8.19
C LEU A 53 -2.93 10.81 8.38
N LEU A 54 -4.20 10.45 8.24
CA LEU A 54 -5.30 11.41 8.12
C LEU A 54 -5.33 12.40 9.28
N GLN A 55 -5.17 11.94 10.53
CA GLN A 55 -5.17 12.82 11.69
C GLN A 55 -4.00 13.81 11.66
N PHE A 56 -2.80 13.36 11.37
CA PHE A 56 -1.61 14.22 11.28
C PHE A 56 -1.78 15.31 10.23
N VAL A 57 -2.28 14.95 9.05
CA VAL A 57 -2.51 15.89 7.95
C VAL A 57 -3.66 16.85 8.27
N LYS A 58 -4.77 16.36 8.83
CA LYS A 58 -5.93 17.16 9.23
C LYS A 58 -5.57 18.23 10.27
N LEU A 59 -4.68 17.91 11.19
CA LEU A 59 -4.20 18.85 12.21
C LEU A 59 -3.27 19.95 11.68
N GLY A 60 -2.85 19.89 10.40
CA GLY A 60 -1.88 20.84 9.83
C GLY A 60 -0.43 20.44 10.05
N GLY A 61 -0.16 19.14 10.28
CA GLY A 61 1.20 18.64 10.50
C GLY A 61 2.12 18.84 9.30
N VAL A 62 1.58 18.78 8.08
CA VAL A 62 2.33 19.04 6.83
C VAL A 62 2.86 20.47 6.82
N GLU A 63 2.03 21.44 7.15
CA GLU A 63 2.34 22.86 7.20
C GLU A 63 3.30 23.19 8.37
N LYS A 64 2.99 22.67 9.56
CA LYS A 64 3.81 22.90 10.77
C LYS A 64 5.26 22.49 10.57
N TYR A 65 5.50 21.36 9.94
CA TYR A 65 6.85 20.83 9.71
C TYR A 65 7.38 21.14 8.31
N ASN A 66 6.67 21.95 7.53
CA ASN A 66 7.04 22.33 6.17
C ASN A 66 7.39 21.11 5.30
N LEU A 67 6.53 20.07 5.35
CA LEU A 67 6.72 18.87 4.57
C LEU A 67 6.33 19.11 3.10
N THR A 68 7.17 18.61 2.19
CA THR A 68 6.87 18.62 0.76
C THR A 68 5.84 17.54 0.41
N GLN A 69 5.24 17.65 -0.77
CA GLN A 69 4.32 16.61 -1.28
C GLN A 69 5.03 15.25 -1.45
N GLN A 70 6.31 15.25 -1.85
CA GLN A 70 7.14 14.05 -1.93
C GLN A 70 7.32 13.39 -0.55
N GLU A 71 7.58 14.18 0.47
CA GLU A 71 7.69 13.69 1.86
C GLU A 71 6.35 13.17 2.38
N LEU A 72 5.24 13.81 2.05
CA LEU A 72 3.91 13.28 2.39
C LEU A 72 3.64 11.93 1.72
N ALA A 73 4.05 11.74 0.46
CA ALA A 73 3.88 10.47 -0.24
C ALA A 73 4.65 9.31 0.43
N ILE A 74 5.88 9.56 0.90
CA ILE A 74 6.66 8.50 1.56
C ILE A 74 6.11 8.12 2.94
N LEU A 75 5.41 9.03 3.63
CA LEU A 75 4.72 8.70 4.88
C LEU A 75 3.65 7.60 4.68
N ALA A 76 2.99 7.57 3.51
CA ALA A 76 2.00 6.56 3.13
C ALA A 76 2.62 5.29 2.49
N SER A 77 3.95 5.20 2.39
CA SER A 77 4.64 4.25 1.53
C SER A 77 4.86 2.85 2.11
N SER A 78 5.20 1.94 1.19
CA SER A 78 6.01 0.74 1.45
C SER A 78 7.19 0.77 0.51
N HIS A 79 8.10 1.72 0.74
CA HIS A 79 9.19 2.04 -0.16
C HIS A 79 10.25 0.91 -0.26
N SER A 80 11.00 0.94 -1.34
CA SER A 80 11.98 -0.11 -1.65
C SER A 80 13.36 0.11 -1.01
N GLY A 81 13.54 1.14 -0.19
CA GLY A 81 14.82 1.44 0.47
C GLY A 81 15.90 1.89 -0.51
N GLU A 82 15.53 2.55 -1.61
CA GLU A 82 16.44 3.21 -2.53
C GLU A 82 16.98 4.50 -1.90
N ASP A 83 18.10 5.04 -2.38
CA ASP A 83 18.73 6.24 -1.81
C ASP A 83 17.75 7.42 -1.70
N ILE A 84 16.93 7.63 -2.72
CA ILE A 84 15.90 8.67 -2.71
C ILE A 84 14.89 8.50 -1.56
N HIS A 85 14.54 7.26 -1.20
CA HIS A 85 13.66 6.98 -0.07
C HIS A 85 14.35 7.27 1.26
N VAL A 86 15.57 6.77 1.41
CA VAL A 86 16.38 6.96 2.63
C VAL A 86 16.60 8.45 2.89
N GLU A 87 17.01 9.20 1.87
CA GLU A 87 17.25 10.65 2.01
C GLU A 87 15.96 11.43 2.29
N THR A 88 14.82 11.01 1.70
CA THR A 88 13.52 11.64 2.00
C THR A 88 13.09 11.39 3.44
N VAL A 89 13.27 10.16 3.99
CA VAL A 89 12.97 9.89 5.40
C VAL A 89 13.91 10.67 6.32
N LYS A 90 15.22 10.75 6.01
CA LYS A 90 16.16 11.60 6.76
C LYS A 90 15.74 13.06 6.76
N SER A 91 15.31 13.60 5.63
CA SER A 91 14.81 14.97 5.52
C SER A 91 13.63 15.22 6.45
N ILE A 92 12.67 14.28 6.50
CA ILE A 92 11.53 14.37 7.42
C ILE A 92 12.01 14.39 8.87
N LEU A 93 12.85 13.44 9.28
CA LEU A 93 13.37 13.36 10.64
C LEU A 93 14.13 14.64 11.02
N HIS A 94 14.95 15.18 10.12
CA HIS A 94 15.65 16.44 10.34
C HIS A 94 14.68 17.62 10.58
N LYS A 95 13.59 17.70 9.81
CA LYS A 95 12.54 18.72 9.99
C LYS A 95 11.82 18.58 11.34
N LEU A 96 11.76 17.36 11.87
CA LEU A 96 11.24 17.06 13.21
C LEU A 96 12.28 17.31 14.32
N GLY A 97 13.53 17.67 13.99
CA GLY A 97 14.63 17.81 14.96
C GLY A 97 15.12 16.46 15.52
N LEU A 98 14.99 15.37 14.75
CA LEU A 98 15.26 14.00 15.16
C LEU A 98 16.29 13.33 14.26
N THR A 99 16.82 12.19 14.71
CA THR A 99 17.70 11.30 13.95
C THR A 99 17.04 9.92 13.76
N GLU A 100 17.70 9.01 13.03
CA GLU A 100 17.14 7.67 12.76
C GLU A 100 17.00 6.77 14.01
N GLU A 101 17.68 7.10 15.12
CA GLU A 101 17.60 6.33 16.36
C GLU A 101 16.19 6.30 16.96
N VAL A 102 15.32 7.25 16.61
CA VAL A 102 13.93 7.28 17.08
C VAL A 102 13.06 6.22 16.40
N LEU A 103 13.52 5.67 15.27
CA LEU A 103 12.75 4.72 14.48
C LEU A 103 12.75 3.30 15.08
N ASN A 104 11.65 2.88 15.66
CA ASN A 104 11.46 1.55 16.26
C ASN A 104 10.92 0.50 15.28
N CYS A 105 11.07 0.70 13.96
CA CYS A 105 10.66 -0.30 12.96
C CYS A 105 11.66 -1.45 12.76
N GLY A 106 12.83 -1.35 13.35
CA GLY A 106 13.94 -2.25 13.12
C GLY A 106 14.63 -2.04 11.76
N SER A 107 15.87 -2.52 11.64
CA SER A 107 16.59 -2.52 10.37
C SER A 107 16.02 -3.58 9.43
N ALA A 108 15.95 -3.28 8.14
CA ALA A 108 15.50 -4.23 7.13
C ALA A 108 16.36 -4.13 5.86
N ARG A 109 16.55 -5.28 5.21
CA ARG A 109 17.16 -5.31 3.88
C ARG A 109 16.28 -4.50 2.92
N PRO A 110 16.86 -3.56 2.11
CA PRO A 110 16.13 -2.89 1.07
C PRO A 110 15.41 -3.86 0.14
N MET A 111 14.16 -3.58 -0.22
CA MET A 111 13.43 -4.37 -1.22
C MET A 111 14.04 -4.18 -2.61
N SER A 112 14.67 -3.02 -2.88
CA SER A 112 15.48 -2.80 -4.09
C SER A 112 16.75 -3.64 -4.05
N GLY A 113 16.85 -4.62 -4.94
CA GLY A 113 18.05 -5.44 -5.08
C GLY A 113 19.28 -4.63 -5.47
N LYS A 114 19.09 -3.51 -6.22
CA LYS A 114 20.16 -2.58 -6.56
C LYS A 114 20.67 -1.85 -5.32
N ALA A 115 19.78 -1.25 -4.53
CA ALA A 115 20.16 -0.57 -3.29
C ALA A 115 20.87 -1.52 -2.31
N PHE A 116 20.39 -2.75 -2.17
CA PHE A 116 21.07 -3.73 -1.32
C PHE A 116 22.47 -4.08 -1.82
N LYS A 117 22.67 -4.26 -3.13
CA LYS A 117 23.99 -4.52 -3.71
C LYS A 117 24.97 -3.37 -3.46
N GLU A 118 24.50 -2.13 -3.54
CA GLU A 118 25.34 -0.95 -3.25
C GLU A 118 25.74 -0.88 -1.76
N LEU A 119 24.84 -1.19 -0.84
CA LEU A 119 25.20 -1.32 0.58
C LEU A 119 26.30 -2.35 0.80
N VAL A 120 26.12 -3.56 0.22
CA VAL A 120 27.13 -4.63 0.35
C VAL A 120 28.48 -4.23 -0.25
N LYS A 121 28.47 -3.61 -1.44
CA LYS A 121 29.68 -3.13 -2.12
C LYS A 121 30.47 -2.11 -1.27
N ASN A 122 29.75 -1.28 -0.52
CA ASN A 122 30.34 -0.25 0.32
C ASN A 122 30.57 -0.72 1.78
N ASN A 123 30.46 -2.01 2.08
CA ASN A 123 30.52 -2.55 3.44
C ASN A 123 29.57 -1.89 4.45
N LEU A 124 28.42 -1.39 3.97
CA LEU A 124 27.38 -0.80 4.81
C LEU A 124 26.31 -1.83 5.17
N LYS A 125 25.76 -1.69 6.36
CA LYS A 125 24.62 -2.50 6.82
C LYS A 125 23.32 -1.73 6.59
N PRO A 126 22.21 -2.43 6.29
CA PRO A 126 20.89 -1.81 6.34
C PRO A 126 20.61 -1.22 7.74
N SER A 127 19.93 -0.08 7.78
CA SER A 127 19.44 0.56 9.01
C SER A 127 17.91 0.61 9.03
N ALA A 128 17.32 1.22 10.06
CA ALA A 128 15.89 1.46 10.16
C ALA A 128 15.35 2.31 9.01
N LEU A 129 16.16 3.20 8.43
CA LEU A 129 15.78 4.01 7.26
C LEU A 129 15.45 3.16 6.01
N HIS A 130 16.07 1.99 5.87
CA HIS A 130 15.85 1.08 4.75
C HIS A 130 14.58 0.24 4.92
N ASN A 131 14.01 0.20 6.14
CA ASN A 131 12.77 -0.50 6.40
C ASN A 131 11.62 0.13 5.59
N PRO A 132 10.82 -0.65 4.85
CA PRO A 132 9.71 -0.14 4.04
C PRO A 132 8.63 0.59 4.85
N CYS A 133 8.70 0.54 6.18
CA CYS A 133 7.78 1.22 7.09
C CYS A 133 8.39 2.48 7.73
N SER A 134 9.65 2.85 7.45
CA SER A 134 10.30 3.99 8.10
C SER A 134 9.53 5.30 7.88
N GLY A 135 8.94 5.51 6.69
CA GLY A 135 8.05 6.65 6.43
C GLY A 135 6.83 6.67 7.36
N LYS A 136 6.12 5.53 7.49
CA LYS A 136 4.98 5.42 8.41
C LYS A 136 5.40 5.69 9.86
N HIS A 137 6.53 5.17 10.30
CA HIS A 137 7.04 5.42 11.65
C HIS A 137 7.34 6.90 11.86
N SER A 138 7.95 7.56 10.88
CA SER A 138 8.14 9.02 10.92
C SER A 138 6.84 9.80 11.04
N ALA A 139 5.77 9.34 10.39
CA ALA A 139 4.45 9.97 10.51
C ALA A 139 3.83 9.82 11.90
N ILE A 140 3.94 8.64 12.52
CA ILE A 140 3.44 8.41 13.88
C ILE A 140 4.21 9.27 14.88
N ILE A 141 5.54 9.34 14.76
CA ILE A 141 6.41 10.18 15.57
C ILE A 141 6.05 11.67 15.40
N ALA A 142 5.83 12.12 14.16
CA ALA A 142 5.40 13.48 13.87
C ALA A 142 4.03 13.81 14.50
N LEU A 143 3.10 12.85 14.51
CA LEU A 143 1.81 12.99 15.19
C LEU A 143 2.02 13.12 16.71
N CYS A 144 2.87 12.29 17.31
CA CYS A 144 3.21 12.39 18.74
C CYS A 144 3.75 13.78 19.09
N GLN A 145 4.75 14.28 18.34
CA GLN A 145 5.30 15.61 18.56
C GLN A 145 4.26 16.72 18.34
N PHE A 146 3.41 16.57 17.33
CA PHE A 146 2.36 17.56 17.05
C PHE A 146 1.40 17.73 18.23
N LEU A 147 1.01 16.61 18.84
CA LEU A 147 0.07 16.54 19.97
C LEU A 147 0.73 16.70 21.33
N ASN A 148 2.07 16.84 21.41
CA ASN A 148 2.85 16.82 22.64
C ASN A 148 2.65 15.53 23.48
N ILE A 149 2.53 14.39 22.80
CA ILE A 149 2.48 13.06 23.39
C ILE A 149 3.91 12.48 23.43
N PRO A 150 4.33 11.74 24.48
CA PRO A 150 5.61 11.06 24.50
C PRO A 150 5.85 10.21 23.25
N VAL A 151 7.07 10.20 22.71
CA VAL A 151 7.42 9.35 21.54
C VAL A 151 7.82 7.95 21.97
N GLU A 152 8.20 7.77 23.24
CA GLU A 152 8.54 6.48 23.80
C GLU A 152 7.37 5.52 23.63
N ASP A 153 7.67 4.27 23.26
CA ASP A 153 6.67 3.22 23.10
C ASP A 153 5.55 3.50 22.07
N TYR A 154 5.73 4.47 21.15
CA TYR A 154 4.73 4.81 20.12
C TYR A 154 4.25 3.64 19.25
N ILE A 155 4.97 2.52 19.29
CA ILE A 155 4.61 1.29 18.57
C ILE A 155 3.56 0.44 19.32
N LYS A 156 3.36 0.66 20.63
CA LYS A 156 2.48 -0.17 21.44
C LYS A 156 1.00 0.13 21.17
N PRO A 157 0.12 -0.88 21.15
CA PRO A 157 -1.30 -0.69 20.85
C PRO A 157 -2.02 0.26 21.80
N ASP A 158 -1.62 0.29 23.07
CA ASP A 158 -2.21 1.14 24.12
C ASP A 158 -1.68 2.59 24.11
N HIS A 159 -0.69 2.90 23.26
CA HIS A 159 -0.18 4.25 23.10
C HIS A 159 -1.24 5.19 22.52
N GLU A 160 -1.30 6.43 23.01
CA GLU A 160 -2.35 7.39 22.63
C GLU A 160 -2.40 7.64 21.10
N ALA A 161 -1.24 7.78 20.45
CA ALA A 161 -1.19 7.93 19.00
C ALA A 161 -1.77 6.71 18.25
N GLN A 162 -1.57 5.49 18.76
CA GLN A 162 -2.12 4.29 18.14
C GLN A 162 -3.65 4.19 18.34
N LYS A 163 -4.19 4.62 19.48
CA LYS A 163 -5.64 4.72 19.70
C LYS A 163 -6.27 5.71 18.73
N ILE A 164 -5.67 6.88 18.54
CA ILE A 164 -6.13 7.87 17.55
C ILE A 164 -6.11 7.25 16.14
N ILE A 165 -5.01 6.60 15.77
CA ILE A 165 -4.88 5.95 14.45
C ILE A 165 -5.93 4.85 14.27
N HIS A 166 -6.20 4.05 15.29
CA HIS A 166 -7.23 2.99 15.27
C HIS A 166 -8.61 3.58 14.95
N GLN A 167 -9.02 4.62 15.65
CA GLN A 167 -10.29 5.33 15.42
C GLN A 167 -10.38 5.86 13.98
N ILE A 168 -9.32 6.47 13.47
CA ILE A 168 -9.28 7.02 12.11
C ILE A 168 -9.34 5.91 11.05
N VAL A 169 -8.70 4.78 11.28
CA VAL A 169 -8.74 3.63 10.36
C VAL A 169 -10.14 3.01 10.34
N ALA A 170 -10.79 2.85 11.49
CA ALA A 170 -12.18 2.37 11.59
C ALA A 170 -13.14 3.31 10.82
N MET A 171 -13.05 4.61 11.07
CA MET A 171 -13.82 5.64 10.37
C MET A 171 -13.56 5.60 8.85
N SER A 172 -12.31 5.40 8.44
CA SER A 172 -11.93 5.32 7.02
C SER A 172 -12.57 4.12 6.31
N ALA A 173 -12.64 2.99 7.01
CA ALA A 173 -13.27 1.76 6.51
C ALA A 173 -14.81 1.75 6.65
N GLY A 174 -15.39 2.74 7.35
CA GLY A 174 -16.82 2.82 7.60
C GLY A 174 -17.34 1.70 8.48
N ILE A 175 -16.57 1.33 9.51
CA ILE A 175 -16.95 0.32 10.52
C ILE A 175 -16.88 0.93 11.92
N PRO A 176 -17.64 0.40 12.89
CA PRO A 176 -17.49 0.75 14.30
C PRO A 176 -16.07 0.47 14.81
N GLU A 177 -15.59 1.29 15.75
CA GLU A 177 -14.23 1.14 16.29
C GLU A 177 -14.03 -0.20 16.99
N ASP A 178 -15.04 -0.67 17.69
CA ASP A 178 -15.06 -1.93 18.44
C ASP A 178 -15.16 -3.19 17.55
N GLU A 179 -15.45 -3.01 16.26
CA GLU A 179 -15.39 -4.09 15.25
C GLU A 179 -14.05 -4.17 14.51
N LEU A 180 -13.12 -3.23 14.75
CA LEU A 180 -11.80 -3.23 14.14
C LEU A 180 -10.77 -3.92 15.03
N ASP A 181 -10.57 -5.22 14.81
CA ASP A 181 -9.54 -5.98 15.49
C ASP A 181 -8.13 -5.59 15.06
N ILE A 182 -7.16 -5.81 15.94
CA ILE A 182 -5.75 -5.54 15.68
C ILE A 182 -4.86 -6.75 15.93
N GLY A 183 -3.76 -6.82 15.18
CA GLY A 183 -2.58 -7.64 15.47
C GLY A 183 -1.33 -6.76 15.53
N ILE A 184 -0.16 -7.37 15.57
CA ILE A 184 1.12 -6.65 15.50
C ILE A 184 1.79 -6.95 14.17
N ASP A 185 2.15 -5.90 13.42
CA ASP A 185 2.83 -6.00 12.14
C ASP A 185 4.33 -6.32 12.31
N GLY A 186 4.99 -6.76 11.25
CA GLY A 186 6.44 -7.04 11.25
C GLY A 186 7.33 -5.86 11.61
N CYS A 187 6.84 -4.62 11.54
CA CYS A 187 7.53 -3.42 11.98
C CYS A 187 7.18 -2.98 13.42
N GLY A 188 6.40 -3.78 14.16
CA GLY A 188 6.11 -3.57 15.58
C GLY A 188 4.87 -2.74 15.91
N VAL A 189 4.24 -2.05 14.95
CA VAL A 189 3.01 -1.29 15.19
C VAL A 189 1.75 -2.12 14.96
N PRO A 190 0.57 -1.68 15.46
CA PRO A 190 -0.70 -2.33 15.17
C PRO A 190 -0.99 -2.47 13.67
N VAL A 191 -1.57 -3.60 13.31
CA VAL A 191 -2.13 -3.91 12.01
C VAL A 191 -3.59 -4.28 12.15
N PHE A 192 -4.44 -3.86 11.21
CA PHE A 192 -5.89 -3.88 11.32
C PHE A 192 -6.49 -5.08 10.61
N TYR A 193 -7.44 -5.76 11.24
CA TYR A 193 -8.14 -6.93 10.72
C TYR A 193 -9.60 -6.58 10.44
N LEU A 194 -10.00 -6.61 9.18
CA LEU A 194 -11.32 -6.18 8.73
C LEU A 194 -11.71 -6.85 7.40
N PRO A 195 -12.99 -6.81 7.01
CA PRO A 195 -13.47 -7.37 5.75
C PRO A 195 -12.87 -6.70 4.52
N LEU A 196 -12.68 -7.48 3.45
CA LEU A 196 -12.06 -7.06 2.20
C LEU A 196 -12.83 -5.92 1.51
N ASP A 197 -14.18 -5.97 1.52
CA ASP A 197 -15.03 -4.90 0.97
C ASP A 197 -14.84 -3.56 1.69
N LYS A 198 -14.54 -3.58 2.99
CA LYS A 198 -14.27 -2.37 3.77
C LYS A 198 -12.93 -1.73 3.38
N MET A 199 -11.94 -2.55 3.05
CA MET A 199 -10.67 -2.06 2.48
C MET A 199 -10.89 -1.40 1.11
N ALA A 200 -11.67 -2.04 0.23
CA ALA A 200 -12.02 -1.50 -1.09
C ALA A 200 -12.81 -0.19 -0.96
N TYR A 201 -13.78 -0.14 -0.05
CA TYR A 201 -14.58 1.07 0.22
C TYR A 201 -13.71 2.24 0.68
N ALA A 202 -12.80 2.02 1.64
CA ALA A 202 -11.88 3.07 2.09
C ALA A 202 -11.04 3.64 0.94
N TYR A 203 -10.58 2.78 0.02
CA TYR A 203 -9.84 3.21 -1.18
C TYR A 203 -10.72 3.94 -2.20
N ALA A 204 -11.97 3.52 -2.39
CA ALA A 204 -12.94 4.27 -3.20
C ALA A 204 -13.11 5.70 -2.66
N ARG A 205 -13.31 5.84 -1.35
CA ARG A 205 -13.41 7.14 -0.66
C ARG A 205 -12.14 7.97 -0.80
N LEU A 206 -10.96 7.38 -0.60
CA LEU A 206 -9.69 8.10 -0.68
C LEU A 206 -9.45 8.67 -2.08
N MET A 207 -9.67 7.87 -3.12
CA MET A 207 -9.45 8.31 -4.50
C MET A 207 -10.44 9.39 -4.94
N ASN A 208 -11.67 9.33 -4.42
CA ASN A 208 -12.74 10.27 -4.69
C ASN A 208 -13.04 11.10 -3.44
N ALA A 209 -12.00 11.71 -2.87
CA ALA A 209 -12.04 12.32 -1.54
C ALA A 209 -13.09 13.44 -1.42
N GLU A 210 -13.38 14.15 -2.51
CA GLU A 210 -14.40 15.19 -2.57
C GLU A 210 -15.82 14.64 -2.37
N GLU A 211 -16.07 13.40 -2.76
CA GLU A 211 -17.37 12.71 -2.66
C GLU A 211 -17.36 11.61 -1.58
N GLY A 212 -16.19 11.32 -1.01
CA GLY A 212 -15.95 10.18 -0.12
C GLY A 212 -16.51 10.33 1.31
N ASN A 213 -17.28 11.37 1.58
CA ASN A 213 -17.90 11.64 2.89
C ASN A 213 -16.88 11.62 4.06
N TRP A 214 -15.78 12.35 3.90
CA TRP A 214 -14.72 12.45 4.90
C TRP A 214 -14.99 13.48 6.00
N GLY A 215 -16.04 14.35 5.86
CA GLY A 215 -16.31 15.43 6.79
C GLY A 215 -15.09 16.36 6.95
N GLU A 216 -14.65 16.56 8.16
CA GLU A 216 -13.48 17.42 8.47
C GLU A 216 -12.14 16.87 7.98
N TYR A 217 -12.08 15.61 7.50
CA TYR A 217 -10.87 14.98 6.95
C TYR A 217 -10.77 15.11 5.43
N THR A 218 -11.72 15.75 4.75
CA THR A 218 -11.76 15.85 3.28
C THR A 218 -10.45 16.41 2.71
N GLU A 219 -9.99 17.56 3.21
CA GLU A 219 -8.75 18.19 2.75
C GLU A 219 -7.51 17.30 3.02
N ALA A 220 -7.50 16.59 4.14
CA ALA A 220 -6.42 15.67 4.47
C ALA A 220 -6.39 14.48 3.49
N ALA A 221 -7.55 13.91 3.18
CA ALA A 221 -7.67 12.82 2.21
C ALA A 221 -7.23 13.26 0.80
N ILE A 222 -7.62 14.47 0.37
CA ILE A 222 -7.19 15.07 -0.90
C ILE A 222 -5.66 15.20 -0.93
N LYS A 223 -5.04 15.80 0.10
CA LYS A 223 -3.59 15.99 0.17
C LYS A 223 -2.83 14.66 0.10
N ILE A 224 -3.28 13.64 0.84
CA ILE A 224 -2.65 12.31 0.86
C ILE A 224 -2.79 11.64 -0.51
N ARG A 225 -4.00 11.61 -1.09
CA ARG A 225 -4.25 11.07 -2.44
C ARG A 225 -3.35 11.72 -3.48
N ASP A 226 -3.35 13.05 -3.52
CA ASP A 226 -2.61 13.83 -4.52
C ASP A 226 -1.10 13.62 -4.38
N ALA A 227 -0.58 13.53 -3.14
CA ALA A 227 0.82 13.19 -2.91
C ALA A 227 1.17 11.79 -3.42
N MET A 228 0.34 10.78 -3.14
CA MET A 228 0.57 9.41 -3.61
C MET A 228 0.50 9.30 -5.13
N CYS A 229 -0.43 10.00 -5.77
CA CYS A 229 -0.58 10.00 -7.24
C CYS A 229 0.57 10.76 -7.94
N ALA A 230 1.03 11.87 -7.37
CA ALA A 230 2.10 12.69 -7.94
C ALA A 230 3.50 12.07 -7.75
N TYR A 231 3.70 11.30 -6.68
CA TYR A 231 5.00 10.70 -6.33
C TYR A 231 4.92 9.17 -6.15
N PRO A 232 4.48 8.41 -7.18
CA PRO A 232 4.34 6.95 -7.07
C PRO A 232 5.68 6.24 -6.82
N GLN A 233 6.80 6.86 -7.20
CA GLN A 233 8.15 6.41 -6.85
C GLN A 233 8.34 6.36 -5.34
N MET A 234 7.85 7.36 -4.60
CA MET A 234 7.94 7.42 -3.14
C MET A 234 7.04 6.39 -2.47
N VAL A 235 5.88 6.08 -3.06
CA VAL A 235 4.92 5.12 -2.51
C VAL A 235 5.45 3.69 -2.51
N SER A 236 6.27 3.31 -3.51
CA SER A 236 6.76 1.93 -3.67
C SER A 236 8.23 1.84 -4.09
N GLY A 237 8.59 2.30 -5.30
CA GLY A 237 9.95 2.29 -5.83
C GLY A 237 10.08 1.74 -7.25
N THR A 238 11.31 1.69 -7.72
CA THR A 238 11.65 1.27 -9.09
C THR A 238 11.25 -0.17 -9.35
N GLY A 239 10.58 -0.42 -10.49
CA GLY A 239 10.19 -1.75 -10.93
C GLY A 239 9.00 -2.36 -10.16
N ARG A 240 8.34 -1.58 -9.29
CA ARG A 240 7.17 -2.03 -8.55
C ARG A 240 5.88 -1.78 -9.34
N ILE A 241 4.95 -2.72 -9.23
CA ILE A 241 3.66 -2.63 -9.95
C ILE A 241 2.82 -1.42 -9.51
N ASP A 242 2.86 -1.03 -8.24
CA ASP A 242 2.18 0.17 -7.73
C ASP A 242 2.58 1.43 -8.53
N LYS A 243 3.90 1.62 -8.72
CA LYS A 243 4.45 2.72 -9.52
C LYS A 243 4.02 2.61 -10.98
N ALA A 244 4.15 1.42 -11.58
CA ALA A 244 3.82 1.22 -12.98
C ALA A 244 2.34 1.50 -13.28
N VAL A 245 1.41 1.07 -12.40
CA VAL A 245 -0.02 1.36 -12.52
C VAL A 245 -0.26 2.88 -12.52
N ALA A 246 0.29 3.59 -11.54
CA ALA A 246 0.13 5.04 -11.45
C ALA A 246 0.69 5.77 -12.70
N GLU A 247 1.87 5.36 -13.19
CA GLU A 247 2.50 5.97 -14.38
C GLU A 247 1.73 5.67 -15.67
N VAL A 248 1.30 4.41 -15.85
CA VAL A 248 0.57 4.00 -17.06
C VAL A 248 -0.80 4.68 -17.14
N THR A 249 -1.45 4.88 -16.00
CA THR A 249 -2.78 5.51 -15.92
C THR A 249 -2.73 7.02 -15.66
N ASN A 250 -1.55 7.64 -15.67
CA ASN A 250 -1.36 9.06 -15.37
C ASN A 250 -2.05 9.48 -14.04
N GLY A 251 -1.93 8.63 -13.00
CA GLY A 251 -2.50 8.88 -11.67
C GLY A 251 -4.03 8.72 -11.57
N ARG A 252 -4.72 8.23 -12.61
CA ARG A 252 -6.17 7.92 -12.55
C ARG A 252 -6.48 6.73 -11.66
N VAL A 253 -5.51 5.85 -11.48
CA VAL A 253 -5.60 4.68 -10.60
C VAL A 253 -4.54 4.77 -9.53
N LEU A 254 -4.97 4.77 -8.28
CA LEU A 254 -4.13 4.62 -7.10
C LEU A 254 -3.94 3.13 -6.80
N ALA A 255 -2.72 2.74 -6.47
CA ALA A 255 -2.36 1.36 -6.18
C ALA A 255 -1.51 1.27 -4.92
N LYS A 256 -1.78 0.31 -4.05
CA LYS A 256 -1.03 0.11 -2.82
C LYS A 256 -0.98 -1.34 -2.38
N ILE A 257 0.22 -1.86 -2.29
CA ILE A 257 0.46 -3.21 -1.77
C ILE A 257 0.43 -3.24 -0.24
N GLY A 258 -0.11 -4.33 0.30
CA GLY A 258 0.13 -4.82 1.65
C GLY A 258 0.99 -6.09 1.65
N ALA A 259 1.56 -6.46 2.78
CA ALA A 259 2.29 -7.72 2.91
C ALA A 259 1.33 -8.92 2.73
N ASP A 260 1.91 -10.10 2.47
CA ASP A 260 1.19 -11.37 2.27
C ASP A 260 0.11 -11.29 1.17
N ALA A 261 0.44 -10.54 0.09
CA ALA A 261 -0.37 -10.42 -1.11
C ALA A 261 -1.81 -9.91 -0.87
N VAL A 262 -2.00 -8.99 0.08
CA VAL A 262 -3.16 -8.10 0.11
C VAL A 262 -2.85 -6.88 -0.75
N TYR A 263 -3.82 -6.41 -1.52
CA TYR A 263 -3.61 -5.31 -2.43
C TYR A 263 -4.88 -4.47 -2.57
N CYS A 264 -4.71 -3.15 -2.64
CA CYS A 264 -5.81 -2.22 -2.85
C CYS A 264 -5.53 -1.32 -4.04
N LEU A 265 -6.58 -1.03 -4.80
CA LEU A 265 -6.59 -0.10 -5.93
C LEU A 265 -7.80 0.83 -5.81
N ALA A 266 -7.74 1.97 -6.48
CA ALA A 266 -8.92 2.81 -6.63
C ALA A 266 -8.86 3.60 -7.93
N SER A 267 -10.02 3.77 -8.58
CA SER A 267 -10.20 4.53 -9.81
C SER A 267 -10.96 5.82 -9.54
N ARG A 268 -10.41 6.94 -10.00
CA ARG A 268 -11.11 8.22 -9.97
C ARG A 268 -12.27 8.24 -10.98
N GLU A 269 -12.04 7.70 -12.17
CA GLU A 269 -13.00 7.72 -13.26
C GLU A 269 -14.23 6.84 -12.96
N LEU A 270 -14.02 5.64 -12.40
CA LEU A 270 -15.11 4.72 -12.06
C LEU A 270 -15.66 4.96 -10.64
N LYS A 271 -15.16 5.94 -9.91
CA LYS A 271 -15.57 6.26 -8.53
C LYS A 271 -15.63 5.02 -7.63
N SER A 272 -14.62 4.16 -7.73
CA SER A 272 -14.61 2.87 -7.06
C SER A 272 -13.24 2.53 -6.49
N GLY A 273 -13.24 1.63 -5.51
CA GLY A 273 -12.07 0.99 -4.95
C GLY A 273 -12.16 -0.52 -5.10
N MET A 274 -11.01 -1.16 -5.12
CA MET A 274 -10.86 -2.59 -5.25
C MET A 274 -9.90 -3.10 -4.20
N ALA A 275 -10.19 -4.25 -3.64
CA ALA A 275 -9.25 -4.99 -2.82
C ALA A 275 -9.22 -6.46 -3.22
N PHE A 276 -8.04 -7.08 -3.12
CA PHE A 276 -7.91 -8.52 -3.27
C PHE A 276 -6.91 -9.11 -2.28
N LYS A 277 -7.07 -10.39 -2.01
CA LYS A 277 -6.15 -11.21 -1.22
C LYS A 277 -5.83 -12.49 -1.98
N ILE A 278 -4.55 -12.78 -2.14
CA ILE A 278 -4.09 -14.10 -2.57
C ILE A 278 -3.87 -14.95 -1.32
N GLU A 279 -4.54 -16.08 -1.23
CA GLU A 279 -4.65 -16.90 -0.02
C GLU A 279 -3.31 -17.32 0.55
N ASP A 280 -2.38 -17.80 -0.30
CA ASP A 280 -1.04 -18.27 0.07
C ASP A 280 -0.03 -17.14 0.33
N GLY A 281 -0.42 -15.87 0.12
CA GLY A 281 0.45 -14.72 0.34
C GLY A 281 1.58 -14.57 -0.69
N SER A 282 1.54 -15.27 -1.82
CA SER A 282 2.60 -15.28 -2.83
C SER A 282 2.82 -13.91 -3.48
N TYR A 283 3.98 -13.31 -3.24
CA TYR A 283 4.39 -12.08 -3.93
C TYR A 283 4.56 -12.25 -5.45
N ALA A 284 4.93 -13.44 -5.91
CA ALA A 284 5.07 -13.72 -7.34
C ALA A 284 3.73 -13.58 -8.08
N ALA A 285 2.63 -13.90 -7.41
CA ALA A 285 1.29 -13.83 -7.96
C ALA A 285 0.69 -12.40 -7.94
N VAL A 286 1.27 -11.44 -7.19
CA VAL A 286 0.70 -10.08 -7.04
C VAL A 286 0.66 -9.33 -8.37
N THR A 287 1.78 -9.24 -9.07
CA THR A 287 1.85 -8.45 -10.32
C THR A 287 0.89 -8.96 -11.40
N PRO A 288 0.86 -10.25 -11.75
CA PRO A 288 -0.11 -10.75 -12.73
C PRO A 288 -1.57 -10.58 -12.24
N MET A 289 -1.81 -10.74 -10.93
CA MET A 289 -3.14 -10.53 -10.36
C MET A 289 -3.60 -9.06 -10.47
N VAL A 290 -2.72 -8.10 -10.16
CA VAL A 290 -3.03 -6.66 -10.32
C VAL A 290 -3.45 -6.37 -11.76
N ILE A 291 -2.66 -6.82 -12.74
CA ILE A 291 -2.95 -6.57 -14.17
C ILE A 291 -4.27 -7.21 -14.58
N ALA A 292 -4.52 -8.45 -14.16
CA ALA A 292 -5.77 -9.16 -14.44
C ALA A 292 -6.99 -8.46 -13.84
N MET A 293 -6.88 -8.01 -12.57
CA MET A 293 -7.96 -7.30 -11.89
C MET A 293 -8.23 -5.92 -12.49
N LEU A 294 -7.19 -5.17 -12.85
CA LEU A 294 -7.36 -3.88 -13.55
C LEU A 294 -8.14 -4.04 -14.86
N LYS A 295 -7.87 -5.12 -15.59
CA LYS A 295 -8.59 -5.46 -16.83
C LYS A 295 -10.02 -5.91 -16.56
N HIS A 296 -10.22 -6.84 -15.62
CA HIS A 296 -11.51 -7.43 -15.26
C HIS A 296 -12.52 -6.35 -14.82
N PHE A 297 -12.10 -5.44 -13.95
CA PHE A 297 -12.95 -4.36 -13.45
C PHE A 297 -12.93 -3.08 -14.32
N ASN A 298 -12.33 -3.14 -15.51
CA ASN A 298 -12.28 -2.03 -16.48
C ASN A 298 -11.59 -0.75 -15.95
N TYR A 299 -10.59 -0.89 -15.08
CA TYR A 299 -9.81 0.25 -14.56
C TYR A 299 -8.81 0.80 -15.57
N ILE A 300 -8.48 0.00 -16.58
CA ILE A 300 -7.54 0.33 -17.66
C ILE A 300 -8.12 -0.05 -19.02
N ASN A 301 -7.75 0.74 -20.04
CA ASN A 301 -8.07 0.46 -21.43
C ASN A 301 -7.08 -0.55 -22.06
N GLU A 302 -7.30 -0.92 -23.34
CA GLU A 302 -6.45 -1.90 -24.03
C GLU A 302 -5.01 -1.46 -24.21
N GLU A 303 -4.78 -0.17 -24.44
CA GLU A 303 -3.42 0.36 -24.60
C GLU A 303 -2.64 0.28 -23.29
N GLU A 304 -3.25 0.71 -22.19
CA GLU A 304 -2.69 0.64 -20.84
C GLU A 304 -2.44 -0.81 -20.41
N TYR A 305 -3.39 -1.70 -20.72
CA TYR A 305 -3.24 -3.13 -20.47
C TYR A 305 -2.04 -3.72 -21.21
N ASN A 306 -1.92 -3.46 -22.51
CA ASN A 306 -0.80 -3.94 -23.32
C ASN A 306 0.53 -3.35 -22.85
N LYS A 307 0.55 -2.10 -22.39
CA LYS A 307 1.74 -1.46 -21.82
C LYS A 307 2.19 -2.16 -20.54
N LEU A 308 1.26 -2.48 -19.63
CA LEU A 308 1.58 -3.26 -18.42
C LEU A 308 2.07 -4.67 -18.76
N LEU A 309 1.45 -5.36 -19.72
CA LEU A 309 1.92 -6.68 -20.18
C LEU A 309 3.32 -6.66 -20.79
N SER A 310 3.67 -5.57 -21.48
CA SER A 310 5.04 -5.40 -22.03
C SER A 310 6.08 -5.23 -20.92
N MET A 311 5.73 -4.55 -19.84
CA MET A 311 6.59 -4.36 -18.67
C MET A 311 6.67 -5.64 -17.81
N TYR A 312 5.58 -6.37 -17.71
CA TYR A 312 5.44 -7.56 -16.87
C TYR A 312 4.80 -8.72 -17.67
N PRO A 313 5.55 -9.33 -18.60
CA PRO A 313 5.02 -10.42 -19.41
C PRO A 313 4.53 -11.59 -18.54
N PRO A 314 3.30 -12.11 -18.77
CA PRO A 314 2.74 -13.21 -17.96
C PRO A 314 3.29 -14.58 -18.43
N VAL A 315 4.62 -14.71 -18.46
CA VAL A 315 5.32 -15.91 -18.93
C VAL A 315 6.37 -16.37 -17.92
N LEU A 316 6.55 -17.67 -17.86
CA LEU A 316 7.64 -18.29 -17.12
C LEU A 316 8.81 -18.58 -18.05
N LYS A 317 10.01 -18.22 -17.63
CA LYS A 317 11.24 -18.42 -18.41
C LYS A 317 12.23 -19.32 -17.68
N ASN A 318 12.96 -20.13 -18.41
CA ASN A 318 14.10 -20.86 -17.88
C ASN A 318 15.34 -19.95 -17.76
N HIS A 319 16.45 -20.49 -17.25
CA HIS A 319 17.71 -19.74 -17.07
C HIS A 319 18.34 -19.23 -18.38
N ARG A 320 17.95 -19.77 -19.54
CA ARG A 320 18.40 -19.29 -20.87
C ARG A 320 17.49 -18.22 -21.44
N GLY A 321 16.33 -17.96 -20.81
CA GLY A 321 15.34 -17.00 -21.29
C GLY A 321 14.24 -17.60 -22.17
N ASP A 322 14.24 -18.92 -22.41
CA ASP A 322 13.19 -19.60 -23.19
C ASP A 322 11.88 -19.60 -22.40
N ILE A 323 10.75 -19.38 -23.06
CA ILE A 323 9.41 -19.47 -22.45
C ILE A 323 9.11 -20.95 -22.22
N ILE A 324 8.79 -21.31 -20.97
CA ILE A 324 8.48 -22.67 -20.54
C ILE A 324 7.08 -22.82 -19.97
N GLY A 325 6.36 -21.71 -19.78
CA GLY A 325 5.00 -21.68 -19.27
C GLY A 325 4.40 -20.28 -19.32
N GLU A 326 3.16 -20.19 -18.92
CA GLU A 326 2.37 -18.96 -18.91
C GLU A 326 1.68 -18.77 -17.55
N ILE A 327 1.32 -17.52 -17.24
CA ILE A 327 0.51 -17.16 -16.08
C ILE A 327 -0.85 -16.72 -16.61
N LYS A 328 -1.93 -17.39 -16.20
CA LYS A 328 -3.28 -17.17 -16.69
C LYS A 328 -4.22 -16.81 -15.55
N ALA A 329 -4.97 -15.72 -15.70
CA ALA A 329 -6.14 -15.46 -14.85
C ALA A 329 -7.27 -16.39 -15.29
N VAL A 330 -8.04 -16.93 -14.32
CA VAL A 330 -9.06 -17.97 -14.53
C VAL A 330 -10.42 -17.65 -13.89
N PHE A 331 -10.70 -16.35 -13.64
CA PHE A 331 -11.94 -15.84 -13.06
C PHE A 331 -12.66 -14.89 -14.00
#